data_52a5c43530363e76de34e284a1a95129
#
_entry.id   52a5c43530363e76de34e284a1a95129
#
_cell.length_a   1.000
_cell.length_b   1.000
_cell.length_c   1.000
_cell.angle_alpha   90.00
_cell.angle_beta   90.00
_cell.angle_gamma   90.00
#
_symmetry.space_group_name_H-M   'P 1'
#
loop_
_entity.id
_entity.type
_entity.pdbx_description
1 polymer ?
#
loop_
_entity_poly.entity_id
_entity_poly.type
_entity_poly.pdbx_seq_one_letter_code
_entity_poly.pdbx_strand_id
1 'polypeptide(L)'
;MRRFLLITIVALCWCVGSQAIEPKGKYISQSGELLFRFVADSLYIDIAQSQRNLSAFKLVKSKQSNEETTAYNAFEGYLKNGQVTYREVLIRVTQQKDKEYLLEYFGKDKDRDYNSNERYNIKFVE
;
A
#
# COMPACT_ATOMS: atom_id res chain seq x y z
N MET A 1 -13.18 39.83 9.15
CA MET A 1 -12.80 38.71 10.00
C MET A 1 -13.21 37.35 9.44
N ARG A 2 -14.43 37.21 9.00
CA ARG A 2 -14.87 35.93 8.41
C ARG A 2 -14.00 35.50 7.24
N ARG A 3 -13.53 36.46 6.44
CA ARG A 3 -12.69 36.12 5.28
C ARG A 3 -11.33 35.56 5.68
N PHE A 4 -10.77 36.02 6.79
CA PHE A 4 -9.52 35.47 7.29
C PHE A 4 -9.66 34.06 7.77
N LEU A 5 -10.75 33.73 8.44
CA LEU A 5 -11.04 32.39 8.89
C LEU A 5 -11.20 31.42 7.70
N LEU A 6 -11.90 31.86 6.66
CA LEU A 6 -12.08 31.05 5.45
C LEU A 6 -10.75 30.79 4.76
N ILE A 7 -9.92 31.81 4.63
CA ILE A 7 -8.60 31.66 4.01
C ILE A 7 -7.74 30.69 4.83
N THR A 8 -7.78 30.80 6.15
CA THR A 8 -7.02 29.90 7.03
C THR A 8 -7.49 28.46 6.87
N ILE A 9 -8.79 28.23 6.81
CA ILE A 9 -9.35 26.91 6.61
C ILE A 9 -8.93 26.33 5.27
N VAL A 10 -8.99 27.13 4.22
CA VAL A 10 -8.57 26.70 2.88
C VAL A 10 -7.09 26.31 2.88
N ALA A 11 -6.25 27.10 3.53
CA ALA A 11 -4.83 26.81 3.63
C ALA A 11 -4.57 25.49 4.36
N LEU A 12 -5.29 25.23 5.46
CA LEU A 12 -5.17 23.97 6.18
C LEU A 12 -5.62 22.79 5.33
N CYS A 13 -6.75 22.92 4.64
CA CYS A 13 -7.23 21.89 3.74
C CYS A 13 -6.24 21.62 2.62
N TRP A 14 -5.63 22.68 2.10
CA TRP A 14 -4.64 22.55 1.04
C TRP A 14 -3.40 21.79 1.52
N CYS A 15 -2.91 22.07 2.73
CA CYS A 15 -1.78 21.34 3.31
C CYS A 15 -2.09 19.87 3.51
N VAL A 16 -3.31 19.54 3.96
CA VAL A 16 -3.75 18.15 4.12
C VAL A 16 -3.88 17.50 2.75
N GLY A 17 -4.42 18.21 1.76
CA GLY A 17 -4.60 17.69 0.40
C GLY A 17 -3.30 17.46 -0.36
N SER A 18 -2.17 18.05 0.09
CA SER A 18 -0.89 17.86 -0.58
C SER A 18 -0.21 16.54 -0.24
N GLN A 19 -0.73 15.80 0.74
CA GLN A 19 -0.19 14.51 1.14
C GLN A 19 -0.93 13.39 0.43
N ALA A 20 -0.19 12.36 0.00
CA ALA A 20 -0.79 11.17 -0.57
C ALA A 20 -1.72 10.52 0.46
N ILE A 21 -2.89 10.09 0.00
CA ILE A 21 -3.85 9.39 0.85
C ILE A 21 -3.41 7.94 0.99
N GLU A 22 -3.09 7.55 2.22
CA GLU A 22 -2.71 6.17 2.50
C GLU A 22 -3.95 5.28 2.48
N PRO A 23 -3.90 4.13 1.78
CA PRO A 23 -5.04 3.22 1.79
C PRO A 23 -5.23 2.60 3.17
N LYS A 24 -6.47 2.44 3.56
CA LYS A 24 -6.84 1.79 4.82
C LYS A 24 -8.04 0.90 4.59
N GLY A 25 -8.07 -0.24 5.27
CA GLY A 25 -9.18 -1.17 5.17
C GLY A 25 -8.93 -2.28 4.16
N LYS A 26 -10.00 -2.79 3.61
CA LYS A 26 -9.97 -3.94 2.71
C LYS A 26 -10.18 -3.51 1.27
N TYR A 27 -9.40 -4.10 0.37
CA TYR A 27 -9.49 -3.86 -1.06
C TYR A 27 -9.47 -5.20 -1.78
N ILE A 28 -10.21 -5.29 -2.88
CA ILE A 28 -10.23 -6.51 -3.69
C ILE A 28 -9.55 -6.24 -5.03
N SER A 29 -8.81 -7.21 -5.53
CA SER A 29 -8.20 -7.12 -6.85
C SER A 29 -9.27 -7.13 -7.95
N GLN A 30 -8.93 -6.59 -9.12
CA GLN A 30 -9.85 -6.56 -10.27
C GLN A 30 -10.32 -7.95 -10.66
N SER A 31 -9.47 -8.96 -10.53
CA SER A 31 -9.82 -10.35 -10.80
C SER A 31 -10.76 -10.95 -9.76
N GLY A 32 -10.87 -10.34 -8.57
CA GLY A 32 -11.64 -10.87 -7.46
C GLY A 32 -10.94 -11.98 -6.68
N GLU A 33 -9.72 -12.32 -7.02
CA GLU A 33 -9.01 -13.47 -6.41
C GLU A 33 -8.27 -13.11 -5.13
N LEU A 34 -7.78 -11.87 -5.02
CA LEU A 34 -6.94 -11.44 -3.90
C LEU A 34 -7.62 -10.33 -3.12
N LEU A 35 -7.46 -10.40 -1.81
CA LEU A 35 -7.94 -9.39 -0.87
C LEU A 35 -6.73 -8.75 -0.20
N PHE A 36 -6.68 -7.42 -0.22
CA PHE A 36 -5.60 -6.64 0.37
C PHE A 36 -6.14 -5.93 1.60
N ARG A 37 -5.58 -6.23 2.76
CA ARG A 37 -6.00 -5.61 4.02
C ARG A 37 -4.89 -4.71 4.54
N PHE A 38 -5.17 -3.42 4.62
CA PHE A 38 -4.26 -2.45 5.23
C PHE A 38 -4.71 -2.20 6.66
N VAL A 39 -3.94 -2.68 7.61
CA VAL A 39 -4.23 -2.57 9.04
C VAL A 39 -3.03 -1.92 9.73
N ALA A 40 -3.22 -0.70 10.23
CA ALA A 40 -2.15 0.08 10.83
C ALA A 40 -0.96 0.18 9.86
N ASP A 41 0.22 -0.30 10.23
CA ASP A 41 1.42 -0.27 9.39
C ASP A 41 1.68 -1.60 8.68
N SER A 42 0.65 -2.43 8.52
CA SER A 42 0.78 -3.75 7.93
C SER A 42 -0.12 -3.92 6.72
N LEU A 43 0.33 -4.73 5.77
CA LEU A 43 -0.47 -5.15 4.62
C LEU A 43 -0.54 -6.67 4.62
N TYR A 44 -1.77 -7.19 4.55
CA TYR A 44 -2.00 -8.62 4.42
C TYR A 44 -2.64 -8.90 3.08
N ILE A 45 -2.10 -9.88 2.36
CA ILE A 45 -2.67 -10.33 1.09
C ILE A 45 -3.26 -11.71 1.32
N ASP A 46 -4.57 -11.82 1.12
CA ASP A 46 -5.32 -13.06 1.34
C ASP A 46 -5.94 -13.55 0.04
N ILE A 47 -6.21 -14.84 -0.02
CA ILE A 47 -7.06 -15.40 -1.08
C ILE A 47 -8.50 -15.04 -0.72
N ALA A 48 -9.20 -14.30 -1.59
CA ALA A 48 -10.52 -13.77 -1.27
C ALA A 48 -11.54 -14.86 -0.97
N GLN A 49 -11.52 -15.94 -1.73
CA GLN A 49 -12.49 -17.01 -1.60
C GLN A 49 -12.35 -17.80 -0.29
N SER A 50 -11.13 -18.20 0.05
CA SER A 50 -10.88 -19.00 1.25
C SER A 50 -10.48 -18.19 2.47
N GLN A 51 -10.19 -16.91 2.27
CA GLN A 51 -9.64 -16.01 3.29
C GLN A 51 -8.31 -16.47 3.87
N ARG A 52 -7.63 -17.34 3.17
CA ARG A 52 -6.32 -17.82 3.58
C ARG A 52 -5.26 -16.75 3.32
N ASN A 53 -4.42 -16.47 4.32
CA ASN A 53 -3.36 -15.50 4.19
C ASN A 53 -2.22 -16.03 3.32
N LEU A 54 -1.86 -15.27 2.30
CA LEU A 54 -0.73 -15.59 1.42
C LEU A 54 0.54 -14.87 1.85
N SER A 55 0.43 -13.60 2.19
CA SER A 55 1.60 -12.78 2.50
C SER A 55 1.24 -11.75 3.56
N ALA A 56 2.23 -11.40 4.38
CA ALA A 56 2.11 -10.36 5.38
C ALA A 56 3.34 -9.47 5.29
N PHE A 57 3.11 -8.17 5.24
CA PHE A 57 4.18 -7.17 5.12
C PHE A 57 4.05 -6.15 6.23
N LYS A 58 5.19 -5.76 6.78
CA LYS A 58 5.28 -4.55 7.58
C LYS A 58 5.67 -3.40 6.66
N LEU A 59 4.93 -2.30 6.72
CA LEU A 59 5.11 -1.17 5.83
C LEU A 59 5.82 -0.04 6.55
N VAL A 60 6.84 0.51 5.91
CA VAL A 60 7.51 1.72 6.38
C VAL A 60 7.42 2.73 5.24
N LYS A 61 6.77 3.86 5.49
CA LYS A 61 6.57 4.87 4.47
C LYS A 61 7.91 5.41 3.98
N SER A 62 8.10 5.39 2.68
CA SER A 62 9.30 5.87 2.04
C SER A 62 9.23 7.37 1.77
N LYS A 63 10.38 8.03 1.79
CA LYS A 63 10.49 9.44 1.39
C LYS A 63 10.23 9.67 -0.10
N GLN A 64 10.16 8.61 -0.88
CA GLN A 64 9.85 8.68 -2.31
C GLN A 64 8.36 8.85 -2.60
N SER A 65 7.53 8.94 -1.57
CA SER A 65 6.10 9.19 -1.74
C SER A 65 5.85 10.59 -2.28
N ASN A 66 4.83 10.73 -3.13
CA ASN A 66 4.39 12.01 -3.66
C ASN A 66 2.87 12.16 -3.49
N GLU A 67 2.27 13.16 -4.14
CA GLU A 67 0.84 13.46 -3.95
C GLU A 67 -0.09 12.34 -4.38
N GLU A 68 0.27 11.57 -5.40
CA GLU A 68 -0.58 10.53 -5.95
C GLU A 68 -0.14 9.14 -5.52
N THR A 69 1.14 8.97 -5.21
CA THR A 69 1.74 7.67 -4.94
C THR A 69 2.35 7.64 -3.56
N THR A 70 1.95 6.64 -2.78
CA THR A 70 2.60 6.34 -1.51
C THR A 70 3.51 5.14 -1.72
N ALA A 71 4.79 5.32 -1.45
CA ALA A 71 5.78 4.26 -1.55
C ALA A 71 6.13 3.74 -0.16
N TYR A 72 6.26 2.43 -0.06
CA TYR A 72 6.61 1.76 1.19
C TYR A 72 7.82 0.86 0.98
N ASN A 73 8.75 0.93 1.91
CA ASN A 73 9.69 -0.15 2.10
C ASN A 73 8.98 -1.20 2.94
N ALA A 74 8.73 -2.36 2.37
CA ALA A 74 7.95 -3.40 3.01
C ALA A 74 8.83 -4.58 3.36
N PHE A 75 8.54 -5.21 4.49
CA PHE A 75 9.31 -6.34 5.00
C PHE A 75 8.40 -7.54 5.11
N GLU A 76 8.67 -8.56 4.28
CA GLU A 76 7.92 -9.81 4.28
C GLU A 76 8.66 -10.85 5.10
N GLY A 77 7.97 -11.41 6.11
CA GLY A 77 8.51 -12.51 6.89
C GLY A 77 8.25 -13.84 6.20
N TYR A 78 9.25 -14.71 6.16
CA TYR A 78 9.11 -16.06 5.65
C TYR A 78 9.99 -17.02 6.44
N LEU A 79 9.67 -18.30 6.37
CA LEU A 79 10.44 -19.33 7.06
C LEU A 79 11.54 -19.87 6.13
N LYS A 80 12.76 -19.86 6.65
CA LYS A 80 13.91 -20.45 5.97
C LYS A 80 14.67 -21.30 6.99
N ASN A 81 14.74 -22.60 6.73
CA ASN A 81 15.42 -23.54 7.63
C ASN A 81 14.91 -23.46 9.08
N GLY A 82 13.60 -23.30 9.26
CA GLY A 82 12.97 -23.21 10.58
C GLY A 82 13.12 -21.88 11.27
N GLN A 83 13.76 -20.90 10.65
CA GLN A 83 13.92 -19.56 11.20
C GLN A 83 13.12 -18.53 10.43
N VAL A 84 12.59 -17.52 11.14
CA VAL A 84 11.90 -16.40 10.50
C VAL A 84 12.95 -15.47 9.91
N THR A 85 12.86 -15.29 8.60
CA THR A 85 13.74 -14.41 7.85
C THR A 85 12.88 -13.34 7.18
N TYR A 86 13.43 -12.14 7.02
CA TYR A 86 12.70 -11.03 6.40
C TYR A 86 13.33 -10.65 5.07
N ARG A 87 12.47 -10.35 4.12
CA ARG A 87 12.85 -9.89 2.80
C ARG A 87 12.28 -8.51 2.58
N GLU A 88 13.12 -7.58 2.11
CA GLU A 88 12.69 -6.24 1.78
C GLU A 88 12.15 -6.18 0.36
N VAL A 89 11.00 -5.56 0.20
CA VAL A 89 10.39 -5.32 -1.11
C VAL A 89 9.90 -3.88 -1.15
N LEU A 90 9.70 -3.37 -2.34
CA LEU A 90 9.12 -2.04 -2.53
C LEU A 90 7.66 -2.20 -2.95
N ILE A 91 6.77 -1.52 -2.25
CA ILE A 91 5.35 -1.48 -2.60
C ILE A 91 4.99 -0.03 -2.87
N ARG A 92 4.40 0.24 -4.03
CA ARG A 92 3.86 1.55 -4.38
C ARG A 92 2.36 1.45 -4.58
N VAL A 93 1.64 2.38 -3.99
CA VAL A 93 0.19 2.46 -4.11
C VAL A 93 -0.15 3.82 -4.69
N THR A 94 -0.74 3.83 -5.89
CA THR A 94 -1.10 5.04 -6.62
C THR A 94 -2.61 5.14 -6.68
N GLN A 95 -3.16 6.26 -6.22
CA GLN A 95 -4.59 6.50 -6.30
C GLN A 95 -4.98 6.80 -7.75
N GLN A 96 -5.94 6.07 -8.29
CA GLN A 96 -6.44 6.28 -9.64
C GLN A 96 -7.79 6.98 -9.65
N LYS A 97 -8.68 6.53 -8.76
CA LYS A 97 -10.00 7.11 -8.54
C LYS A 97 -10.29 7.05 -7.05
N ASP A 98 -11.43 7.62 -6.65
CA ASP A 98 -11.85 7.49 -5.26
C ASP A 98 -11.98 6.01 -4.90
N LYS A 99 -11.27 5.59 -3.85
CA LYS A 99 -11.25 4.22 -3.33
C LYS A 99 -10.75 3.16 -4.33
N GLU A 100 -10.05 3.58 -5.37
CA GLU A 100 -9.42 2.69 -6.33
C GLU A 100 -7.95 3.03 -6.46
N TYR A 101 -7.10 2.01 -6.35
CA TYR A 101 -5.65 2.18 -6.34
C TYR A 101 -4.98 1.19 -7.28
N LEU A 102 -3.83 1.59 -7.80
CA LEU A 102 -2.90 0.68 -8.44
C LEU A 102 -1.82 0.33 -7.41
N LEU A 103 -1.73 -0.93 -7.04
CA LEU A 103 -0.69 -1.45 -6.16
C LEU A 103 0.37 -2.12 -7.01
N GLU A 104 1.61 -1.67 -6.85
CA GLU A 104 2.77 -2.22 -7.55
C GLU A 104 3.72 -2.84 -6.54
N TYR A 105 4.11 -4.06 -6.80
CA TYR A 105 5.01 -4.84 -5.96
C TYR A 105 6.31 -5.07 -6.72
N PHE A 106 7.43 -4.68 -6.10
CA PHE A 106 8.76 -4.87 -6.67
C PHE A 106 9.58 -5.72 -5.71
N GLY A 107 9.66 -7.01 -5.98
CA GLY A 107 10.52 -7.90 -5.22
C GLY A 107 11.94 -7.84 -5.75
N LYS A 108 12.90 -7.73 -4.86
CA LYS A 108 14.31 -7.78 -5.23
C LYS A 108 14.93 -9.03 -4.64
N ASP A 109 15.38 -9.92 -5.49
CA ASP A 109 16.11 -11.11 -5.06
C ASP A 109 17.60 -10.81 -5.19
N LYS A 110 18.31 -10.86 -4.06
CA LYS A 110 19.74 -10.58 -4.03
C LYS A 110 20.56 -11.61 -4.79
N ASP A 111 20.04 -12.82 -4.91
CA ASP A 111 20.78 -13.93 -5.50
C ASP A 111 20.53 -14.07 -6.99
N ARG A 112 19.53 -13.40 -7.53
CA ARG A 112 19.11 -13.59 -8.93
C ARG A 112 18.90 -12.25 -9.60
N ASP A 113 19.47 -11.32 -9.45
CA ASP A 113 19.51 -10.06 -10.21
C ASP A 113 18.27 -9.77 -11.09
N TYR A 114 17.10 -10.25 -10.67
CA TYR A 114 15.86 -9.88 -11.35
C TYR A 114 14.84 -9.34 -10.35
N ASN A 115 14.03 -8.43 -10.82
CA ASN A 115 12.95 -7.85 -10.05
C ASN A 115 11.64 -8.50 -10.47
N SER A 116 10.96 -9.18 -9.56
CA SER A 116 9.57 -9.53 -9.80
C SER A 116 8.76 -8.24 -9.72
N ASN A 117 7.94 -8.02 -10.73
CA ASN A 117 7.12 -6.83 -10.82
C ASN A 117 5.67 -7.27 -11.03
N GLU A 118 4.84 -7.07 -10.02
CA GLU A 118 3.44 -7.40 -10.08
C GLU A 118 2.61 -6.14 -9.87
N ARG A 119 1.52 -6.03 -10.60
CA ARG A 119 0.60 -4.90 -10.54
C ARG A 119 -0.81 -5.38 -10.32
N TYR A 120 -1.50 -4.72 -9.39
CA TYR A 120 -2.88 -5.05 -9.07
C TYR A 120 -3.70 -3.77 -9.02
N ASN A 121 -4.80 -3.75 -9.78
CA ASN A 121 -5.82 -2.73 -9.59
C ASN A 121 -6.72 -3.20 -8.46
N ILE A 122 -6.80 -2.42 -7.39
CA ILE A 122 -7.55 -2.78 -6.19
C ILE A 122 -8.63 -1.76 -5.92
N LYS A 123 -9.75 -2.23 -5.40
CA LYS A 123 -10.92 -1.42 -5.12
C LYS A 123 -11.39 -1.67 -3.70
N PHE A 124 -11.79 -0.60 -3.03
CA PHE A 124 -12.25 -0.67 -1.64
C PHE A 124 -13.48 -1.57 -1.50
N VAL A 125 -13.50 -2.38 -0.46
CA VAL A 125 -14.60 -3.29 -0.10
C VAL A 125 -15.13 -2.88 1.26
N GLU A 126 -16.41 -2.60 1.32
CA GLU A 126 -17.05 -2.30 2.61
C GLU A 126 -17.24 -3.53 3.48
#